data_05b3f93dc2dea2aa056117b770f04e2e
#
_entry.id   05b3f93dc2dea2aa056117b770f04e2e
#
_cell.length_a   1.000
_cell.length_b   1.000
_cell.length_c   1.000
_cell.angle_alpha   90.00
_cell.angle_beta   90.00
_cell.angle_gamma   90.00
#
_symmetry.space_group_name_H-M   'P 1'
#
loop_
_entity.id
_entity.type
_entity.pdbx_description
1 polymer ?
#
loop_
_entity_poly.entity_id
_entity_poly.type
_entity_poly.pdbx_seq_one_letter_code
_entity_poly.pdbx_strand_id
1 'polypeptide(L)'
;EVVKGAILAKQEGIDVILSGDKNLILSYLGDEKIPIVDYPQVISMDEDPAKAIRTHKNSSILGALNLLNEKKADAVFSAGSTGATLIGAISVLGKIKGVIRPTIASVLPSSEKEVILVDSGANLEVKPKILYQFAVMGSKLAELLFDIENPKIGLINNGEESTKGRDLEKSTYKLLNSSNLNFVGNVEGKDFAYSKVDVFVTDGFTGNIVLKTLQGVAKLSMNLVSESLKKNLFKPLLKPVKNALSPVKKLLNPNSTNGSYLLGVNGLVIIGHGSSNAEAIKNALIFTNK
;
A
#
# COMPACT_ATOMS: atom_id res chain seq x y z
N GLU A 1 -16.32 -8.76 3.00
CA GLU A 1 -15.86 -7.37 2.95
C GLU A 1 -15.57 -6.93 1.51
N VAL A 2 -14.87 -7.76 0.68
CA VAL A 2 -14.52 -7.40 -0.71
C VAL A 2 -15.76 -7.07 -1.53
N VAL A 3 -16.76 -7.96 -1.54
CA VAL A 3 -18.02 -7.72 -2.27
C VAL A 3 -18.75 -6.48 -1.78
N LYS A 4 -18.82 -6.26 -0.46
CA LYS A 4 -19.42 -5.04 0.13
C LYS A 4 -18.68 -3.78 -0.29
N GLY A 5 -17.34 -3.80 -0.30
CA GLY A 5 -16.54 -2.67 -0.75
C GLY A 5 -16.73 -2.36 -2.24
N ALA A 6 -16.86 -3.40 -3.07
CA ALA A 6 -17.19 -3.27 -4.49
C ALA A 6 -18.56 -2.64 -4.72
N ILE A 7 -19.60 -3.05 -3.96
CA ILE A 7 -20.93 -2.43 -4.00
C ILE A 7 -20.86 -0.96 -3.66
N LEU A 8 -20.18 -0.60 -2.56
CA LEU A 8 -20.00 0.79 -2.14
C LEU A 8 -19.25 1.62 -3.19
N ALA A 9 -18.22 1.07 -3.81
CA ALA A 9 -17.47 1.76 -4.87
C ALA A 9 -18.33 2.00 -6.11
N LYS A 10 -19.15 1.01 -6.52
CA LYS A 10 -20.08 1.15 -7.62
C LYS A 10 -21.12 2.24 -7.36
N GLN A 11 -21.62 2.37 -6.13
CA GLN A 11 -22.55 3.45 -5.74
C GLN A 11 -21.91 4.84 -5.84
N GLU A 12 -20.58 4.94 -5.78
CA GLU A 12 -19.80 6.16 -6.03
C GLU A 12 -19.40 6.35 -7.50
N GLY A 13 -19.94 5.51 -8.41
CA GLY A 13 -19.72 5.63 -9.85
C GLY A 13 -18.48 4.91 -10.41
N ILE A 14 -17.86 4.01 -9.63
CA ILE A 14 -16.73 3.20 -10.10
C ILE A 14 -17.25 1.92 -10.76
N ASP A 15 -16.85 1.66 -12.00
CA ASP A 15 -17.09 0.39 -12.66
C ASP A 15 -16.23 -0.70 -12.05
N VAL A 16 -16.86 -1.76 -11.54
CA VAL A 16 -16.19 -2.84 -10.83
C VAL A 16 -16.51 -4.18 -11.48
N ILE A 17 -15.48 -5.02 -11.62
CA ILE A 17 -15.58 -6.44 -11.97
C ILE A 17 -15.04 -7.26 -10.79
N LEU A 18 -15.82 -8.27 -10.34
CA LEU A 18 -15.37 -9.17 -9.28
C LEU A 18 -14.76 -10.43 -9.89
N SER A 19 -13.61 -10.83 -9.35
CA SER A 19 -12.92 -12.10 -9.69
C SER A 19 -12.92 -13.03 -8.50
N GLY A 20 -13.48 -14.25 -8.64
CA GLY A 20 -13.55 -15.24 -7.57
C GLY A 20 -14.59 -16.32 -7.83
N ASP A 21 -14.91 -17.10 -6.79
CA ASP A 21 -15.98 -18.08 -6.83
C ASP A 21 -17.32 -17.38 -7.07
N LYS A 22 -17.90 -17.63 -8.25
CA LYS A 22 -19.12 -16.98 -8.70
C LYS A 22 -20.30 -17.23 -7.77
N ASN A 23 -20.46 -18.46 -7.29
CA ASN A 23 -21.60 -18.81 -6.42
C ASN A 23 -21.48 -18.13 -5.06
N LEU A 24 -20.27 -18.13 -4.51
CA LEU A 24 -19.99 -17.45 -3.26
C LEU A 24 -20.19 -15.92 -3.39
N ILE A 25 -19.69 -15.30 -4.46
CA ILE A 25 -19.87 -13.88 -4.71
C ILE A 25 -21.36 -13.52 -4.83
N LEU A 26 -22.12 -14.28 -5.61
CA LEU A 26 -23.57 -14.07 -5.78
C LEU A 26 -24.32 -14.11 -4.45
N SER A 27 -23.92 -14.96 -3.50
CA SER A 27 -24.55 -15.04 -2.18
C SER A 27 -24.39 -13.76 -1.34
N TYR A 28 -23.42 -12.88 -1.66
CA TYR A 28 -23.18 -11.62 -0.97
C TYR A 28 -23.61 -10.38 -1.76
N LEU A 29 -23.93 -10.49 -3.05
CA LEU A 29 -24.31 -9.37 -3.90
C LEU A 29 -25.75 -8.89 -3.65
N GLY A 30 -26.65 -9.78 -3.21
CA GLY A 30 -28.08 -9.47 -3.13
C GLY A 30 -28.64 -9.11 -4.50
N ASP A 31 -29.33 -7.98 -4.60
CA ASP A 31 -29.94 -7.49 -5.85
C ASP A 31 -28.98 -6.67 -6.73
N GLU A 32 -27.74 -6.47 -6.28
CA GLU A 32 -26.74 -5.67 -6.99
C GLU A 32 -26.18 -6.42 -8.22
N LYS A 33 -26.04 -5.70 -9.32
CA LYS A 33 -25.52 -6.24 -10.58
C LYS A 33 -24.09 -5.77 -10.79
N ILE A 34 -23.12 -6.59 -10.41
CA ILE A 34 -21.68 -6.41 -10.67
C ILE A 34 -21.23 -7.57 -11.54
N PRO A 35 -20.51 -7.33 -12.66
CA PRO A 35 -19.93 -8.39 -13.46
C PRO A 35 -18.99 -9.28 -12.64
N ILE A 36 -19.04 -10.59 -12.88
CA ILE A 36 -18.22 -11.58 -12.19
C ILE A 36 -17.48 -12.42 -13.22
N VAL A 37 -16.19 -12.60 -13.01
CA VAL A 37 -15.40 -13.63 -13.68
C VAL A 37 -15.15 -14.78 -12.70
N ASP A 38 -15.46 -16.00 -13.14
CA ASP A 38 -15.41 -17.19 -12.28
C ASP A 38 -14.01 -17.76 -12.20
N TYR A 39 -13.35 -17.49 -11.07
CA TYR A 39 -12.01 -17.98 -10.70
C TYR A 39 -12.06 -18.52 -9.27
N PRO A 40 -12.59 -19.75 -9.07
CA PRO A 40 -12.99 -20.24 -7.75
C PRO A 40 -11.83 -20.64 -6.83
N GLN A 41 -10.60 -20.78 -7.34
CA GLN A 41 -9.47 -21.14 -6.49
C GLN A 41 -9.02 -19.97 -5.62
N VAL A 42 -8.75 -20.25 -4.35
CA VAL A 42 -8.24 -19.30 -3.37
C VAL A 42 -6.78 -19.65 -3.06
N ILE A 43 -5.92 -18.65 -3.02
CA ILE A 43 -4.55 -18.76 -2.52
C ILE A 43 -4.56 -18.32 -1.05
N SER A 44 -4.21 -19.25 -0.15
CA SER A 44 -4.12 -18.97 1.30
C SER A 44 -2.95 -18.03 1.61
N MET A 45 -3.08 -17.29 2.73
CA MET A 45 -2.01 -16.42 3.23
C MET A 45 -0.76 -17.20 3.68
N ASP A 46 -0.93 -18.47 4.04
CA ASP A 46 0.13 -19.35 4.56
C ASP A 46 0.85 -20.14 3.47
N GLU A 47 0.35 -20.11 2.22
CA GLU A 47 0.97 -20.80 1.12
C GLU A 47 2.22 -20.08 0.60
N ASP A 48 3.21 -20.87 0.13
CA ASP A 48 4.33 -20.31 -0.64
C ASP A 48 3.81 -19.61 -1.89
N PRO A 49 4.02 -18.29 -2.04
CA PRO A 49 3.40 -17.51 -3.11
C PRO A 49 3.84 -17.96 -4.50
N ALA A 50 5.11 -18.37 -4.67
CA ALA A 50 5.63 -18.78 -5.97
C ALA A 50 5.09 -20.14 -6.41
N LYS A 51 4.90 -21.05 -5.46
CA LYS A 51 4.27 -22.34 -5.70
C LYS A 51 2.78 -22.15 -5.98
N ALA A 52 2.09 -21.37 -5.16
CA ALA A 52 0.65 -21.14 -5.29
C ALA A 52 0.28 -20.54 -6.66
N ILE A 53 0.98 -19.54 -7.15
CA ILE A 53 0.74 -18.94 -8.48
C ILE A 53 0.97 -19.97 -9.62
N ARG A 54 1.86 -20.94 -9.42
CA ARG A 54 2.09 -22.00 -10.41
C ARG A 54 1.02 -23.08 -10.40
N THR A 55 0.48 -23.40 -9.23
CA THR A 55 -0.48 -24.51 -9.05
C THR A 55 -1.94 -24.05 -9.15
N HIS A 56 -2.29 -22.88 -8.63
CA HIS A 56 -3.66 -22.35 -8.63
C HIS A 56 -3.92 -21.45 -9.85
N LYS A 57 -3.91 -22.06 -11.05
CA LYS A 57 -4.08 -21.30 -12.31
C LYS A 57 -5.43 -20.63 -12.45
N ASN A 58 -6.44 -21.12 -11.74
CA ASN A 58 -7.79 -20.57 -11.73
C ASN A 58 -8.09 -19.79 -10.43
N SER A 59 -7.06 -19.11 -9.90
CA SER A 59 -7.20 -18.30 -8.68
C SER A 59 -7.76 -16.90 -8.96
N SER A 60 -8.53 -16.38 -8.01
CA SER A 60 -9.13 -15.04 -8.09
C SER A 60 -8.10 -13.94 -8.37
N ILE A 61 -6.89 -14.06 -7.82
CA ILE A 61 -5.77 -13.12 -8.08
C ILE A 61 -5.37 -13.16 -9.57
N LEU A 62 -5.17 -14.35 -10.14
CA LEU A 62 -4.81 -14.47 -11.55
C LEU A 62 -5.95 -14.05 -12.47
N GLY A 63 -7.20 -14.30 -12.10
CA GLY A 63 -8.37 -13.83 -12.85
C GLY A 63 -8.41 -12.31 -12.96
N ALA A 64 -8.21 -11.60 -11.84
CA ALA A 64 -8.16 -10.15 -11.84
C ALA A 64 -6.97 -9.60 -12.67
N LEU A 65 -5.78 -10.18 -12.51
CA LEU A 65 -4.59 -9.77 -13.28
C LEU A 65 -4.73 -10.03 -14.78
N ASN A 66 -5.41 -11.11 -15.17
CA ASN A 66 -5.70 -11.39 -16.59
C ASN A 66 -6.64 -10.33 -17.19
N LEU A 67 -7.67 -9.87 -16.46
CA LEU A 67 -8.54 -8.78 -16.92
C LEU A 67 -7.75 -7.50 -17.19
N LEU A 68 -6.79 -7.16 -16.32
CA LEU A 68 -5.92 -6.01 -16.51
C LEU A 68 -5.00 -6.20 -17.73
N ASN A 69 -4.39 -7.39 -17.88
CA ASN A 69 -3.52 -7.70 -19.02
C ASN A 69 -4.28 -7.67 -20.36
N GLU A 70 -5.53 -8.10 -20.37
CA GLU A 70 -6.44 -8.09 -21.52
C GLU A 70 -7.07 -6.70 -21.78
N LYS A 71 -6.72 -5.68 -20.98
CA LYS A 71 -7.29 -4.33 -21.02
C LYS A 71 -8.81 -4.28 -20.86
N LYS A 72 -9.35 -5.23 -20.11
CA LYS A 72 -10.77 -5.28 -19.71
C LYS A 72 -11.00 -4.57 -18.37
N ALA A 73 -9.94 -4.21 -17.68
CA ALA A 73 -9.93 -3.40 -16.48
C ALA A 73 -8.71 -2.46 -16.54
N ASP A 74 -8.82 -1.31 -15.91
CA ASP A 74 -7.75 -0.29 -15.84
C ASP A 74 -6.83 -0.53 -14.65
N ALA A 75 -7.34 -1.16 -13.59
CA ALA A 75 -6.61 -1.45 -12.38
C ALA A 75 -7.07 -2.74 -11.70
N VAL A 76 -6.21 -3.30 -10.85
CA VAL A 76 -6.54 -4.43 -9.97
C VAL A 76 -6.36 -4.02 -8.51
N PHE A 77 -7.37 -4.31 -7.70
CA PHE A 77 -7.28 -4.28 -6.24
C PHE A 77 -7.33 -5.71 -5.70
N SER A 78 -6.36 -6.09 -4.87
CA SER A 78 -6.30 -7.40 -4.21
C SER A 78 -6.13 -7.25 -2.71
N ALA A 79 -7.06 -7.79 -1.92
CA ALA A 79 -6.92 -7.95 -0.46
C ALA A 79 -6.39 -9.36 -0.07
N GLY A 80 -5.88 -10.11 -1.03
CA GLY A 80 -5.30 -11.44 -0.83
C GLY A 80 -3.83 -11.41 -0.43
N SER A 81 -3.14 -12.54 -0.60
CA SER A 81 -1.71 -12.67 -0.29
C SER A 81 -0.87 -11.67 -1.08
N THR A 82 -0.15 -10.79 -0.36
CA THR A 82 0.76 -9.79 -0.94
C THR A 82 1.80 -10.45 -1.86
N GLY A 83 2.41 -11.54 -1.41
CA GLY A 83 3.41 -12.26 -2.18
C GLY A 83 2.82 -12.89 -3.45
N ALA A 84 1.62 -13.48 -3.36
CA ALA A 84 0.94 -14.04 -4.52
C ALA A 84 0.53 -12.96 -5.52
N THR A 85 0.04 -11.82 -5.05
CA THR A 85 -0.30 -10.67 -5.92
C THR A 85 0.95 -10.13 -6.62
N LEU A 86 2.07 -9.96 -5.91
CA LEU A 86 3.35 -9.52 -6.48
C LEU A 86 3.85 -10.49 -7.57
N ILE A 87 3.93 -11.80 -7.25
CA ILE A 87 4.45 -12.81 -8.19
C ILE A 87 3.50 -13.00 -9.36
N GLY A 88 2.19 -13.00 -9.10
CA GLY A 88 1.16 -13.05 -10.14
C GLY A 88 1.26 -11.87 -11.10
N ALA A 89 1.38 -10.65 -10.58
CA ALA A 89 1.54 -9.45 -11.40
C ALA A 89 2.80 -9.49 -12.27
N ILE A 90 3.93 -9.92 -11.71
CA ILE A 90 5.17 -10.10 -12.51
C ILE A 90 4.96 -11.16 -13.60
N SER A 91 4.27 -12.25 -13.29
CA SER A 91 4.06 -13.36 -14.23
C SER A 91 3.09 -13.01 -15.36
N VAL A 92 2.02 -12.27 -15.07
CA VAL A 92 0.95 -11.96 -16.03
C VAL A 92 1.22 -10.66 -16.79
N LEU A 93 1.56 -9.60 -16.06
CA LEU A 93 1.74 -8.25 -16.64
C LEU A 93 3.18 -8.00 -17.12
N GLY A 94 4.14 -8.72 -16.55
CA GLY A 94 5.56 -8.44 -16.75
C GLY A 94 6.03 -7.17 -16.04
N LYS A 95 7.35 -6.94 -16.08
CA LYS A 95 7.98 -5.75 -15.51
C LYS A 95 8.08 -4.62 -16.56
N ILE A 96 8.02 -3.39 -16.12
CA ILE A 96 8.37 -2.23 -16.92
C ILE A 96 9.83 -2.37 -17.42
N LYS A 97 10.08 -2.05 -18.68
CA LYS A 97 11.43 -2.15 -19.28
C LYS A 97 12.43 -1.33 -18.47
N GLY A 98 13.53 -1.96 -18.07
CA GLY A 98 14.59 -1.34 -17.25
C GLY A 98 14.42 -1.53 -15.74
N VAL A 99 13.25 -1.89 -15.24
CA VAL A 99 13.03 -2.19 -13.82
C VAL A 99 13.66 -3.53 -13.46
N ILE A 100 14.57 -3.50 -12.49
CA ILE A 100 15.26 -4.71 -12.00
C ILE A 100 14.30 -5.52 -11.13
N ARG A 101 13.69 -4.88 -10.14
CA ARG A 101 12.68 -5.48 -9.25
C ARG A 101 11.50 -4.54 -9.04
N PRO A 102 10.26 -5.02 -9.17
CA PRO A 102 9.08 -4.32 -8.68
C PRO A 102 9.15 -4.13 -7.17
N THR A 103 8.45 -3.13 -6.67
CA THR A 103 8.43 -2.77 -5.25
C THR A 103 7.03 -2.39 -4.80
N ILE A 104 6.79 -2.43 -3.50
CA ILE A 104 5.52 -2.01 -2.90
C ILE A 104 5.73 -0.65 -2.24
N ALA A 105 4.93 0.32 -2.66
CA ALA A 105 4.90 1.65 -2.06
C ALA A 105 3.62 1.83 -1.24
N SER A 106 3.76 2.20 0.02
CA SER A 106 2.64 2.48 0.93
C SER A 106 2.52 3.98 1.15
N VAL A 107 1.30 4.51 0.98
CA VAL A 107 0.97 5.88 1.36
C VAL A 107 0.66 5.90 2.85
N LEU A 108 1.37 6.72 3.61
CA LEU A 108 1.28 6.79 5.07
C LEU A 108 0.88 8.20 5.50
N PRO A 109 0.00 8.32 6.49
CA PRO A 109 -0.33 9.61 7.08
C PRO A 109 0.84 10.14 7.92
N SER A 110 1.04 11.45 7.90
CA SER A 110 1.95 12.18 8.76
C SER A 110 1.26 13.44 9.30
N SER A 111 1.94 14.24 10.13
CA SER A 111 1.31 15.39 10.80
C SER A 111 0.80 16.48 9.84
N GLU A 112 1.48 16.68 8.73
CA GLU A 112 1.18 17.76 7.78
C GLU A 112 0.57 17.27 6.48
N LYS A 113 1.02 16.13 5.98
CA LYS A 113 0.62 15.56 4.69
C LYS A 113 0.82 14.06 4.66
N GLU A 114 0.32 13.41 3.62
CA GLU A 114 0.66 12.01 3.32
C GLU A 114 2.09 11.92 2.77
N VAL A 115 2.76 10.81 3.06
CA VAL A 115 4.12 10.49 2.60
C VAL A 115 4.16 9.08 2.03
N ILE A 116 5.15 8.79 1.20
CA ILE A 116 5.34 7.47 0.59
C ILE A 116 6.48 6.73 1.29
N LEU A 117 6.24 5.49 1.68
CA LEU A 117 7.26 4.53 2.10
C LEU A 117 7.49 3.52 0.98
N VAL A 118 8.71 3.40 0.47
CA VAL A 118 9.12 2.44 -0.55
C VAL A 118 10.52 1.87 -0.23
N ASP A 119 10.74 0.57 -0.16
CA ASP A 119 9.89 -0.59 -0.29
C ASP A 119 9.21 -0.92 1.05
N SER A 120 7.93 -1.19 1.04
CA SER A 120 7.18 -1.52 2.26
C SER A 120 7.00 -3.03 2.51
N GLY A 121 7.75 -3.89 1.79
CA GLY A 121 7.76 -5.31 2.10
C GLY A 121 7.87 -6.30 0.93
N ALA A 122 8.18 -5.85 -0.29
CA ALA A 122 8.32 -6.75 -1.44
C ALA A 122 9.70 -7.42 -1.54
N ASN A 123 10.78 -6.72 -1.15
CA ASN A 123 12.16 -7.17 -1.37
C ASN A 123 12.96 -7.09 -0.08
N LEU A 124 13.16 -8.23 0.58
CA LEU A 124 13.86 -8.29 1.88
C LEU A 124 15.33 -7.87 1.76
N GLU A 125 16.01 -8.30 0.69
CA GLU A 125 17.40 -7.98 0.41
C GLU A 125 17.55 -7.40 -0.99
N VAL A 126 18.24 -6.27 -1.08
CA VAL A 126 18.45 -5.54 -2.33
C VAL A 126 19.89 -5.03 -2.46
N LYS A 127 20.26 -4.68 -3.70
CA LYS A 127 21.52 -4.00 -3.99
C LYS A 127 21.29 -2.49 -4.11
N PRO A 128 22.33 -1.64 -3.94
CA PRO A 128 22.19 -0.18 -4.00
C PRO A 128 21.46 0.35 -5.25
N LYS A 129 21.74 -0.24 -6.42
CA LYS A 129 21.08 0.12 -7.69
C LYS A 129 19.57 -0.14 -7.66
N ILE A 130 19.10 -1.12 -6.88
CA ILE A 130 17.67 -1.44 -6.74
C ILE A 130 17.02 -0.40 -5.84
N LEU A 131 17.65 -0.03 -4.71
CA LEU A 131 17.16 1.06 -3.86
C LEU A 131 17.09 2.39 -4.62
N TYR A 132 18.07 2.66 -5.46
CA TYR A 132 18.02 3.83 -6.36
C TYR A 132 16.78 3.78 -7.27
N GLN A 133 16.46 2.61 -7.86
CA GLN A 133 15.24 2.47 -8.66
C GLN A 133 13.96 2.64 -7.83
N PHE A 134 13.96 2.21 -6.57
CA PHE A 134 12.83 2.44 -5.66
C PHE A 134 12.62 3.93 -5.41
N ALA A 135 13.70 4.70 -5.24
CA ALA A 135 13.63 6.14 -5.11
C ALA A 135 13.03 6.79 -6.36
N VAL A 136 13.45 6.38 -7.55
CA VAL A 136 12.89 6.87 -8.83
C VAL A 136 11.39 6.56 -8.93
N MET A 137 10.99 5.32 -8.66
CA MET A 137 9.59 4.91 -8.73
C MET A 137 8.74 5.60 -7.65
N GLY A 138 9.26 5.74 -6.44
CA GLY A 138 8.58 6.47 -5.35
C GLY A 138 8.41 7.96 -5.66
N SER A 139 9.43 8.59 -6.27
CA SER A 139 9.34 9.98 -6.73
C SER A 139 8.23 10.17 -7.76
N LYS A 140 8.17 9.29 -8.77
CA LYS A 140 7.11 9.36 -9.79
C LYS A 140 5.73 9.11 -9.21
N LEU A 141 5.60 8.23 -8.22
CA LEU A 141 4.34 8.03 -7.53
C LEU A 141 3.93 9.29 -6.73
N ALA A 142 4.87 9.95 -6.05
CA ALA A 142 4.59 11.19 -5.31
C ALA A 142 4.19 12.34 -6.23
N GLU A 143 4.85 12.48 -7.39
CA GLU A 143 4.46 13.44 -8.43
C GLU A 143 2.99 13.24 -8.84
N LEU A 144 2.60 11.98 -9.10
CA LEU A 144 1.24 11.66 -9.56
C LEU A 144 0.17 11.79 -8.47
N LEU A 145 0.46 11.34 -7.23
CA LEU A 145 -0.55 11.29 -6.18
C LEU A 145 -0.72 12.61 -5.44
N PHE A 146 0.36 13.39 -5.32
CA PHE A 146 0.40 14.59 -4.47
C PHE A 146 0.54 15.89 -5.28
N ASP A 147 0.63 15.78 -6.61
CA ASP A 147 0.84 16.93 -7.51
C ASP A 147 2.10 17.76 -7.13
N ILE A 148 3.19 17.06 -6.82
CA ILE A 148 4.47 17.66 -6.42
C ILE A 148 5.47 17.49 -7.57
N GLU A 149 5.91 18.58 -8.23
CA GLU A 149 6.86 18.50 -9.35
C GLU A 149 8.23 17.90 -9.00
N ASN A 150 8.71 18.11 -7.78
CA ASN A 150 10.06 17.68 -7.36
C ASN A 150 10.05 17.15 -5.93
N PRO A 151 9.51 15.94 -5.68
CA PRO A 151 9.35 15.38 -4.35
C PRO A 151 10.68 15.22 -3.63
N LYS A 152 10.72 15.57 -2.35
CA LYS A 152 11.87 15.34 -1.47
C LYS A 152 12.00 13.86 -1.14
N ILE A 153 13.19 13.31 -1.36
CA ILE A 153 13.50 11.89 -1.15
C ILE A 153 14.50 11.76 -0.01
N GLY A 154 14.18 10.92 0.98
CA GLY A 154 15.07 10.56 2.07
C GLY A 154 15.39 9.06 2.08
N LEU A 155 16.64 8.72 2.36
CA LEU A 155 17.07 7.34 2.57
C LEU A 155 16.95 7.00 4.05
N ILE A 156 16.12 6.02 4.42
CA ILE A 156 15.97 5.60 5.82
C ILE A 156 17.29 5.04 6.33
N ASN A 157 17.74 5.57 7.47
CA ASN A 157 18.99 5.19 8.08
C ASN A 157 18.91 5.28 9.63
N ASN A 158 19.95 4.86 10.31
CA ASN A 158 20.11 4.95 11.76
C ASN A 158 20.76 6.25 12.25
N GLY A 159 20.93 7.23 11.37
CA GLY A 159 21.48 8.56 11.63
C GLY A 159 21.50 9.39 10.35
N GLU A 160 21.53 10.72 10.49
CA GLU A 160 21.42 11.66 9.36
C GLU A 160 22.75 11.82 8.58
N GLU A 161 23.88 11.50 9.19
CA GLU A 161 25.19 11.71 8.58
C GLU A 161 25.42 10.75 7.39
N SER A 162 26.07 11.21 6.34
CA SER A 162 26.33 10.44 5.12
C SER A 162 27.21 9.17 5.32
N THR A 163 27.87 9.07 6.47
CA THR A 163 28.73 7.95 6.85
C THR A 163 28.00 6.85 7.61
N LYS A 164 26.76 7.08 8.03
CA LYS A 164 25.94 6.11 8.78
C LYS A 164 25.36 5.01 7.89
N GLY A 165 24.88 3.96 8.56
CA GLY A 165 24.23 2.81 7.93
C GLY A 165 25.17 1.69 7.55
N ARG A 166 24.57 0.65 6.98
CA ARG A 166 25.25 -0.51 6.42
C ARG A 166 25.91 -0.13 5.08
N ASP A 167 26.65 -1.01 4.48
CA ASP A 167 27.23 -0.77 3.14
C ASP A 167 26.18 -0.53 2.07
N LEU A 168 24.98 -1.10 2.23
CA LEU A 168 23.83 -0.86 1.37
C LEU A 168 23.45 0.63 1.35
N GLU A 169 23.21 1.22 2.53
CA GLU A 169 22.79 2.63 2.65
C GLU A 169 23.90 3.56 2.20
N LYS A 170 25.15 3.32 2.63
CA LYS A 170 26.31 4.16 2.23
C LYS A 170 26.52 4.19 0.72
N SER A 171 26.35 3.03 0.05
CA SER A 171 26.51 2.93 -1.39
C SER A 171 25.31 3.54 -2.13
N THR A 172 24.09 3.38 -1.59
CA THR A 172 22.88 3.98 -2.12
C THR A 172 22.89 5.50 -1.98
N TYR A 173 23.37 6.01 -0.83
CA TYR A 173 23.54 7.44 -0.60
C TYR A 173 24.37 8.10 -1.72
N LYS A 174 25.50 7.48 -2.08
CA LYS A 174 26.37 8.00 -3.16
C LYS A 174 25.64 8.04 -4.50
N LEU A 175 24.85 7.01 -4.83
CA LEU A 175 24.08 6.96 -6.06
C LEU A 175 22.99 8.04 -6.09
N LEU A 176 22.24 8.19 -5.00
CA LEU A 176 21.18 9.19 -4.89
C LEU A 176 21.74 10.62 -4.92
N ASN A 177 22.84 10.88 -4.21
CA ASN A 177 23.47 12.20 -4.14
C ASN A 177 24.06 12.64 -5.50
N SER A 178 24.41 11.70 -6.38
CA SER A 178 24.90 11.99 -7.75
C SER A 178 23.80 11.98 -8.80
N SER A 179 22.55 11.81 -8.41
CA SER A 179 21.40 11.74 -9.33
C SER A 179 20.71 13.09 -9.50
N ASN A 180 19.76 13.16 -10.43
CA ASN A 180 18.89 14.34 -10.63
C ASN A 180 17.64 14.32 -9.72
N LEU A 181 17.54 13.38 -8.78
CA LEU A 181 16.46 13.33 -7.82
C LEU A 181 16.65 14.38 -6.73
N ASN A 182 15.57 14.91 -6.18
CA ASN A 182 15.61 15.82 -5.05
C ASN A 182 15.92 15.06 -3.74
N PHE A 183 17.12 14.49 -3.69
CA PHE A 183 17.60 13.73 -2.56
C PHE A 183 18.09 14.66 -1.44
N VAL A 184 17.49 14.58 -0.27
CA VAL A 184 17.82 15.44 0.89
C VAL A 184 18.77 14.78 1.90
N GLY A 185 19.20 13.53 1.65
CA GLY A 185 20.10 12.80 2.53
C GLY A 185 19.43 11.66 3.30
N ASN A 186 20.10 11.22 4.37
CA ASN A 186 19.55 10.22 5.28
C ASN A 186 18.44 10.81 6.15
N VAL A 187 17.45 9.98 6.47
CA VAL A 187 16.34 10.29 7.37
C VAL A 187 16.17 9.16 8.39
N GLU A 188 15.69 9.49 9.57
CA GLU A 188 15.44 8.53 10.63
C GLU A 188 13.95 8.19 10.75
N GLY A 189 13.63 7.11 11.46
CA GLY A 189 12.24 6.69 11.68
C GLY A 189 11.35 7.75 12.34
N LYS A 190 11.90 8.65 13.15
CA LYS A 190 11.16 9.76 13.77
C LYS A 190 10.64 10.77 12.74
N ASP A 191 11.32 10.90 11.61
CA ASP A 191 11.03 11.92 10.58
C ASP A 191 9.71 11.64 9.83
N PHE A 192 9.18 10.41 9.91
CA PHE A 192 7.83 10.09 9.41
C PHE A 192 6.75 10.96 10.06
N ALA A 193 6.89 11.25 11.36
CA ALA A 193 5.89 12.01 12.10
C ALA A 193 5.75 13.45 11.59
N TYR A 194 6.83 14.02 11.01
CA TYR A 194 6.93 15.43 10.68
C TYR A 194 6.98 15.72 9.17
N SER A 195 6.67 14.74 8.32
CA SER A 195 6.67 14.91 6.86
C SER A 195 7.96 15.55 6.31
N LYS A 196 9.12 15.22 6.90
CA LYS A 196 10.43 15.82 6.54
C LYS A 196 10.73 15.64 5.05
N VAL A 197 10.26 14.52 4.47
CA VAL A 197 10.37 14.19 3.05
C VAL A 197 9.03 13.69 2.52
N ASP A 198 8.88 13.65 1.19
CA ASP A 198 7.70 13.12 0.52
C ASP A 198 7.82 11.60 0.31
N VAL A 199 9.05 11.12 0.11
CA VAL A 199 9.36 9.72 -0.19
C VAL A 199 10.45 9.21 0.74
N PHE A 200 10.12 8.22 1.54
CA PHE A 200 11.05 7.47 2.38
C PHE A 200 11.46 6.18 1.68
N VAL A 201 12.76 6.02 1.42
CA VAL A 201 13.32 4.88 0.66
C VAL A 201 14.07 3.94 1.59
N THR A 202 13.79 2.64 1.47
CA THR A 202 14.49 1.59 2.23
C THR A 202 14.35 0.22 1.53
N ASP A 203 15.02 -0.82 2.06
CA ASP A 203 14.74 -2.21 1.70
C ASP A 203 13.40 -2.68 2.29
N GLY A 204 12.81 -3.73 1.71
CA GLY A 204 11.50 -4.22 2.12
C GLY A 204 11.47 -4.84 3.52
N PHE A 205 12.60 -5.31 4.05
CA PHE A 205 12.68 -5.80 5.43
C PHE A 205 12.50 -4.63 6.42
N THR A 206 13.31 -3.61 6.28
CA THR A 206 13.24 -2.40 7.11
C THR A 206 11.90 -1.69 6.93
N GLY A 207 11.44 -1.53 5.69
CA GLY A 207 10.17 -0.87 5.39
C GLY A 207 8.95 -1.58 5.97
N ASN A 208 8.91 -2.91 5.92
CA ASN A 208 7.81 -3.66 6.54
C ASN A 208 7.82 -3.53 8.07
N ILE A 209 9.01 -3.54 8.71
CA ILE A 209 9.12 -3.28 10.15
C ILE A 209 8.58 -1.89 10.47
N VAL A 210 9.02 -0.85 9.76
CA VAL A 210 8.54 0.53 9.95
C VAL A 210 7.02 0.60 9.80
N LEU A 211 6.47 0.07 8.70
CA LEU A 211 5.03 0.05 8.44
C LEU A 211 4.25 -0.63 9.57
N LYS A 212 4.66 -1.82 9.99
CA LYS A 212 3.99 -2.58 11.05
C LYS A 212 4.12 -1.91 12.41
N THR A 213 5.25 -1.29 12.70
CA THR A 213 5.45 -0.51 13.94
C THR A 213 4.53 0.70 13.98
N LEU A 214 4.46 1.49 12.88
CA LEU A 214 3.56 2.64 12.80
C LEU A 214 2.09 2.22 12.95
N GLN A 215 1.66 1.13 12.30
CA GLN A 215 0.32 0.56 12.45
C GLN A 215 0.03 0.12 13.89
N GLY A 216 1.00 -0.53 14.54
CA GLY A 216 0.89 -0.98 15.93
C GLY A 216 0.79 0.18 16.91
N VAL A 217 1.65 1.19 16.79
CA VAL A 217 1.66 2.39 17.62
C VAL A 217 0.36 3.19 17.43
N ALA A 218 -0.11 3.36 16.20
CA ALA A 218 -1.37 4.04 15.92
C ALA A 218 -2.55 3.34 16.63
N LYS A 219 -2.63 2.01 16.54
CA LYS A 219 -3.67 1.22 17.21
C LYS A 219 -3.58 1.32 18.74
N LEU A 220 -2.37 1.24 19.29
CA LEU A 220 -2.14 1.39 20.74
C LEU A 220 -2.59 2.77 21.22
N SER A 221 -2.15 3.84 20.55
CA SER A 221 -2.51 5.22 20.90
C SER A 221 -4.02 5.43 20.87
N MET A 222 -4.72 4.92 19.86
CA MET A 222 -6.17 5.01 19.76
C MET A 222 -6.89 4.27 20.90
N ASN A 223 -6.39 3.10 21.28
CA ASN A 223 -6.96 2.33 22.40
C ASN A 223 -6.77 3.08 23.71
N LEU A 224 -5.57 3.59 24.01
CA LEU A 224 -5.27 4.36 25.23
C LEU A 224 -6.16 5.60 25.35
N VAL A 225 -6.28 6.37 24.27
CA VAL A 225 -7.17 7.54 24.21
C VAL A 225 -8.62 7.13 24.48
N SER A 226 -9.09 6.08 23.79
CA SER A 226 -10.48 5.60 23.95
C SER A 226 -10.78 5.12 25.37
N GLU A 227 -9.86 4.40 26.00
CA GLU A 227 -10.00 3.94 27.39
C GLU A 227 -9.95 5.10 28.40
N SER A 228 -9.01 6.03 28.22
CA SER A 228 -8.92 7.22 29.07
C SER A 228 -10.20 8.05 29.04
N LEU A 229 -10.76 8.26 27.86
CA LEU A 229 -12.03 8.98 27.69
C LEU A 229 -13.20 8.26 28.38
N LYS A 230 -13.26 6.93 28.26
CA LYS A 230 -14.33 6.13 28.91
C LYS A 230 -14.25 6.18 30.43
N LYS A 231 -13.04 6.22 30.99
CA LYS A 231 -12.83 6.20 32.45
C LYS A 231 -13.01 7.56 33.11
N ASN A 232 -12.60 8.63 32.44
CA ASN A 232 -12.40 9.93 33.05
C ASN A 232 -13.40 11.02 32.60
N LEU A 233 -14.25 10.77 31.60
CA LEU A 233 -15.19 11.78 31.15
C LEU A 233 -16.63 11.48 31.56
N PHE A 234 -17.30 12.54 32.02
CA PHE A 234 -18.75 12.54 32.22
C PHE A 234 -19.47 12.26 30.89
N LYS A 235 -20.44 11.30 30.90
CA LYS A 235 -21.11 10.79 29.67
C LYS A 235 -21.52 11.86 28.64
N PRO A 236 -22.12 13.03 29.04
CA PRO A 236 -22.49 14.08 28.10
C PRO A 236 -21.30 14.69 27.31
N LEU A 237 -20.10 14.72 27.90
CA LEU A 237 -18.89 15.29 27.28
C LEU A 237 -18.19 14.32 26.33
N LEU A 238 -18.53 13.02 26.37
CA LEU A 238 -17.90 12.01 25.53
C LEU A 238 -18.16 12.25 24.03
N LYS A 239 -19.34 12.71 23.66
CA LYS A 239 -19.71 12.94 22.23
C LYS A 239 -18.95 14.11 21.60
N PRO A 240 -18.87 15.30 22.21
CA PRO A 240 -18.07 16.41 21.71
C PRO A 240 -16.59 16.06 21.59
N VAL A 241 -16.00 15.41 22.60
CA VAL A 241 -14.58 15.03 22.59
C VAL A 241 -14.30 13.97 21.52
N LYS A 242 -15.15 12.96 21.37
CA LYS A 242 -15.03 11.98 20.28
C LYS A 242 -15.09 12.65 18.90
N ASN A 243 -15.96 13.66 18.72
CA ASN A 243 -16.04 14.40 17.48
C ASN A 243 -14.76 15.22 17.24
N ALA A 244 -14.22 15.88 18.26
CA ALA A 244 -12.95 16.62 18.17
C ALA A 244 -11.75 15.70 17.84
N LEU A 245 -11.77 14.45 18.30
CA LEU A 245 -10.75 13.45 18.01
C LEU A 245 -11.00 12.69 16.69
N SER A 246 -12.10 12.92 16.00
CA SER A 246 -12.44 12.23 14.73
C SER A 246 -11.36 12.39 13.64
N PRO A 247 -10.76 13.57 13.42
CA PRO A 247 -9.67 13.73 12.45
C PRO A 247 -8.45 12.89 12.81
N VAL A 248 -8.07 12.88 14.10
CA VAL A 248 -6.95 12.06 14.60
C VAL A 248 -7.24 10.57 14.42
N LYS A 249 -8.47 10.15 14.73
CA LYS A 249 -8.91 8.77 14.51
C LYS A 249 -8.85 8.38 13.04
N LYS A 250 -9.26 9.27 12.13
CA LYS A 250 -9.19 9.03 10.69
C LYS A 250 -7.74 8.93 10.22
N LEU A 251 -6.86 9.82 10.68
CA LEU A 251 -5.43 9.83 10.37
C LEU A 251 -4.73 8.54 10.85
N LEU A 252 -5.02 8.08 12.07
CA LEU A 252 -4.40 6.90 12.67
C LEU A 252 -5.09 5.57 12.31
N ASN A 253 -6.18 5.59 11.55
CA ASN A 253 -6.89 4.38 11.17
C ASN A 253 -6.14 3.64 10.05
N PRO A 254 -5.65 2.41 10.26
CA PRO A 254 -4.98 1.64 9.22
C PRO A 254 -5.86 1.38 7.98
N ASN A 255 -7.19 1.42 8.15
CA ASN A 255 -8.15 1.25 7.07
C ASN A 255 -8.44 2.55 6.29
N SER A 256 -7.87 3.70 6.70
CA SER A 256 -7.97 4.94 5.93
C SER A 256 -6.90 5.05 4.84
N THR A 257 -5.87 4.20 4.88
CA THR A 257 -4.87 4.12 3.82
C THR A 257 -5.47 3.42 2.60
N ASN A 258 -5.26 4.00 1.44
CA ASN A 258 -5.86 3.58 0.16
C ASN A 258 -5.21 2.31 -0.44
N GLY A 259 -4.62 1.45 0.40
CA GLY A 259 -3.82 0.30 -0.06
C GLY A 259 -2.37 0.67 -0.37
N SER A 260 -1.61 -0.30 -0.84
CA SER A 260 -0.23 -0.13 -1.27
C SER A 260 -0.11 -0.35 -2.78
N TYR A 261 0.67 0.47 -3.45
CA TYR A 261 0.89 0.40 -4.89
C TYR A 261 2.01 -0.57 -5.23
N LEU A 262 1.76 -1.48 -6.15
CA LEU A 262 2.80 -2.31 -6.73
C LEU A 262 3.44 -1.57 -7.91
N LEU A 263 4.64 -1.07 -7.71
CA LEU A 263 5.37 -0.30 -8.70
C LEU A 263 6.32 -1.17 -9.53
N GLY A 264 6.51 -0.81 -10.79
CA GLY A 264 7.47 -1.46 -11.67
C GLY A 264 6.93 -2.64 -12.49
N VAL A 265 5.61 -2.86 -12.49
CA VAL A 265 4.89 -3.80 -13.38
C VAL A 265 4.10 -3.04 -14.45
N ASN A 266 3.75 -3.72 -15.56
CA ASN A 266 2.99 -3.11 -16.67
C ASN A 266 1.48 -3.09 -16.36
N GLY A 267 1.06 -2.31 -15.37
CA GLY A 267 -0.34 -2.13 -14.98
C GLY A 267 -0.48 -1.58 -13.58
N LEU A 268 -1.64 -1.03 -13.28
CA LEU A 268 -1.96 -0.48 -11.97
C LEU A 268 -2.49 -1.59 -11.06
N VAL A 269 -1.69 -1.98 -10.08
CA VAL A 269 -2.03 -3.01 -9.10
C VAL A 269 -1.94 -2.44 -7.70
N ILE A 270 -3.02 -2.55 -6.94
CA ILE A 270 -3.13 -2.10 -5.57
C ILE A 270 -3.33 -3.30 -4.65
N ILE A 271 -2.56 -3.33 -3.58
CA ILE A 271 -2.58 -4.38 -2.58
C ILE A 271 -3.21 -3.82 -1.31
N GLY A 272 -4.39 -4.32 -0.95
CA GLY A 272 -5.03 -4.04 0.32
C GLY A 272 -4.48 -4.91 1.45
N HIS A 273 -4.80 -4.55 2.67
CA HIS A 273 -4.51 -5.40 3.83
C HIS A 273 -5.57 -6.51 3.95
N GLY A 274 -5.18 -7.72 4.33
CA GLY A 274 -6.12 -8.84 4.50
C GLY A 274 -7.24 -8.58 5.53
N SER A 275 -7.07 -7.61 6.42
CA SER A 275 -8.08 -7.15 7.38
C SER A 275 -8.84 -5.89 6.91
N SER A 276 -8.71 -5.47 5.65
CA SER A 276 -9.43 -4.31 5.11
C SER A 276 -10.94 -4.52 5.20
N ASN A 277 -11.65 -3.54 5.74
CA ASN A 277 -13.10 -3.53 5.74
C ASN A 277 -13.65 -2.96 4.41
N ALA A 278 -14.96 -3.04 4.22
CA ALA A 278 -15.63 -2.59 3.00
C ALA A 278 -15.35 -1.11 2.67
N GLU A 279 -15.28 -0.26 3.70
CA GLU A 279 -15.00 1.17 3.53
C GLU A 279 -13.56 1.42 3.04
N ALA A 280 -12.58 0.67 3.58
CA ALA A 280 -11.19 0.76 3.12
C ALA A 280 -11.05 0.31 1.65
N ILE A 281 -11.76 -0.75 1.27
CA ILE A 281 -11.77 -1.27 -0.10
C ILE A 281 -12.41 -0.25 -1.05
N LYS A 282 -13.57 0.31 -0.68
CA LYS A 282 -14.22 1.39 -1.43
C LYS A 282 -13.26 2.56 -1.66
N ASN A 283 -12.62 3.04 -0.58
CA ASN A 283 -11.71 4.18 -0.66
C ASN A 283 -10.51 3.90 -1.56
N ALA A 284 -9.95 2.68 -1.49
CA ALA A 284 -8.87 2.27 -2.37
C ALA A 284 -9.30 2.28 -3.85
N LEU A 285 -10.48 1.75 -4.17
CA LEU A 285 -11.02 1.75 -5.54
C LEU A 285 -11.30 3.17 -6.05
N ILE A 286 -11.88 4.06 -5.24
CA ILE A 286 -12.10 5.46 -5.60
C ILE A 286 -10.78 6.19 -5.84
N PHE A 287 -9.79 5.97 -4.98
CA PHE A 287 -8.48 6.60 -5.10
C PHE A 287 -7.71 6.14 -6.34
N THR A 288 -7.95 4.92 -6.79
CA THR A 288 -7.36 4.35 -8.02
C THR A 288 -7.89 5.02 -9.29
N ASN A 289 -9.08 5.63 -9.22
CA ASN A 289 -9.74 6.27 -10.36
C ASN A 289 -9.37 7.77 -10.51
N LYS A 290 -8.53 8.29 -9.63
CA LYS A 290 -7.96 9.64 -9.74
C LYS A 290 -6.70 9.63 -10.58
#